data_b5ee2e1b3203b2335407c48558dbcbc1
#
_entry.id   b5ee2e1b3203b2335407c48558dbcbc1
#
_cell.length_a   1.000
_cell.length_b   1.000
_cell.length_c   1.000
_cell.angle_alpha   90.00
_cell.angle_beta   90.00
_cell.angle_gamma   90.00
#
_symmetry.space_group_name_H-M   'P 1'
#
loop_
_entity.id
_entity.type
_entity.pdbx_description
1 polymer ?
#
loop_
_entity_poly.entity_id
_entity_poly.type
_entity_poly.pdbx_seq_one_letter_code
_entity_poly.pdbx_strand_id
1 'polypeptide(L)'
;ATAARGFHVAEDEVTPELRRRAKAVNFGVVYGISAFSLSQDIGVSVAEAREYMERYFETYSTLRQYMTDVVVQAEQDGYVQTMMHRRRALPELKSSNHNLREFGKRVALNMPVQGTAADIMKLAMVRVHDRLRREGLRGRLLMQVHDELIVECPEEEREQVERVLTE
;
A
#
# COMPACT_ATOMS: atom_id res chain seq x y z
N ALA A 1 13.22 -14.51 -1.32
CA ALA A 1 12.38 -15.02 -0.22
C ALA A 1 10.91 -15.22 -0.64
N THR A 2 10.07 -14.17 -0.87
CA THR A 2 8.62 -14.32 -1.15
C THR A 2 8.32 -15.16 -2.40
N ALA A 3 9.04 -14.93 -3.51
CA ALA A 3 8.87 -15.72 -4.74
C ALA A 3 9.23 -17.18 -4.51
N ALA A 4 10.36 -17.46 -3.86
CA ALA A 4 10.81 -18.80 -3.55
C ALA A 4 9.79 -19.58 -2.71
N ARG A 5 9.24 -18.94 -1.66
CA ARG A 5 8.22 -19.55 -0.80
C ARG A 5 6.89 -19.77 -1.53
N GLY A 6 6.42 -18.75 -2.27
CA GLY A 6 5.12 -18.82 -2.96
C GLY A 6 5.08 -19.80 -4.13
N PHE A 7 6.22 -20.09 -4.75
CA PHE A 7 6.34 -21.03 -5.88
C PHE A 7 7.06 -22.34 -5.53
N HIS A 8 7.44 -22.54 -4.25
CA HIS A 8 8.17 -23.74 -3.78
C HIS A 8 9.44 -24.06 -4.59
N VAL A 9 10.21 -23.03 -4.91
CA VAL A 9 11.50 -23.16 -5.57
C VAL A 9 12.61 -22.66 -4.65
N ALA A 10 13.83 -23.10 -4.87
CA ALA A 10 14.98 -22.57 -4.15
C ALA A 10 15.23 -21.09 -4.52
N GLU A 11 15.89 -20.32 -3.64
CA GLU A 11 16.06 -18.88 -3.88
C GLU A 11 16.90 -18.57 -5.12
N ASP A 12 17.84 -19.43 -5.45
CA ASP A 12 18.70 -19.38 -6.65
C ASP A 12 17.97 -19.78 -7.94
N GLU A 13 16.85 -20.51 -7.82
CA GLU A 13 16.00 -20.90 -8.94
C GLU A 13 14.94 -19.83 -9.28
N VAL A 14 14.88 -18.73 -8.53
CA VAL A 14 13.89 -17.67 -8.78
C VAL A 14 14.25 -16.90 -10.05
N THR A 15 13.54 -17.21 -11.13
CA THR A 15 13.67 -16.51 -12.41
C THR A 15 13.07 -15.09 -12.33
N PRO A 16 13.43 -14.17 -13.25
CA PRO A 16 12.77 -12.86 -13.38
C PRO A 16 11.26 -12.96 -13.54
N GLU A 17 10.78 -13.99 -14.26
CA GLU A 17 9.35 -14.24 -14.46
C GLU A 17 8.65 -14.64 -13.15
N LEU A 18 9.24 -15.56 -12.37
CA LEU A 18 8.71 -15.94 -11.05
C LEU A 18 8.69 -14.74 -10.09
N ARG A 19 9.70 -13.87 -10.16
CA ARG A 19 9.74 -12.63 -9.37
C ARG A 19 8.61 -11.69 -9.78
N ARG A 20 8.35 -11.54 -11.09
CA ARG A 20 7.26 -10.71 -11.61
C ARG A 20 5.90 -11.24 -11.14
N ARG A 21 5.67 -12.55 -11.25
CA ARG A 21 4.44 -13.20 -10.76
C ARG A 21 4.26 -13.05 -9.25
N ALA A 22 5.31 -13.29 -8.46
CA ALA A 22 5.27 -13.09 -7.01
C ALA A 22 4.93 -11.66 -6.63
N LYS A 23 5.46 -10.68 -7.37
CA LYS A 23 5.12 -9.26 -7.16
C LYS A 23 3.63 -9.01 -7.44
N ALA A 24 3.10 -9.52 -8.56
CA ALA A 24 1.69 -9.39 -8.91
C ALA A 24 0.77 -10.03 -7.85
N VAL A 25 1.11 -11.24 -7.37
CA VAL A 25 0.38 -11.91 -6.29
C VAL A 25 0.43 -11.07 -5.00
N ASN A 26 1.62 -10.67 -4.57
CA ASN A 26 1.80 -9.94 -3.31
C ASN A 26 1.04 -8.61 -3.29
N PHE A 27 1.16 -7.81 -4.34
CA PHE A 27 0.40 -6.56 -4.45
C PHE A 27 -1.09 -6.80 -4.67
N GLY A 28 -1.43 -7.72 -5.57
CA GLY A 28 -2.83 -8.04 -5.86
C GLY A 28 -3.58 -8.49 -4.62
N VAL A 29 -3.02 -9.41 -3.84
CA VAL A 29 -3.66 -9.91 -2.61
C VAL A 29 -3.87 -8.79 -1.59
N VAL A 30 -2.84 -7.97 -1.33
CA VAL A 30 -2.95 -6.83 -0.39
C VAL A 30 -4.02 -5.83 -0.84
N TYR A 31 -4.20 -5.66 -2.15
CA TYR A 31 -5.24 -4.78 -2.70
C TYR A 31 -6.61 -5.47 -2.90
N GLY A 32 -6.76 -6.71 -2.45
CA GLY A 32 -8.03 -7.44 -2.53
C GLY A 32 -8.41 -7.86 -3.95
N ILE A 33 -7.42 -8.26 -4.77
CA ILE A 33 -7.65 -8.76 -6.13
C ILE A 33 -8.46 -10.07 -6.09
N SER A 34 -9.32 -10.28 -7.10
CA SER A 34 -9.99 -11.57 -7.29
C SER A 34 -9.07 -12.58 -7.96
N ALA A 35 -9.33 -13.89 -7.76
CA ALA A 35 -8.59 -14.94 -8.46
C ALA A 35 -8.71 -14.82 -9.99
N PHE A 36 -9.86 -14.34 -10.49
CA PHE A 36 -10.06 -14.07 -11.91
C PHE A 36 -9.13 -12.95 -12.41
N SER A 37 -9.08 -11.80 -11.73
CA SER A 37 -8.20 -10.70 -12.13
C SER A 37 -6.74 -11.11 -12.02
N LEU A 38 -6.35 -11.80 -10.95
CA LEU A 38 -4.99 -12.29 -10.79
C LEU A 38 -4.58 -13.25 -11.92
N SER A 39 -5.49 -14.15 -12.35
CA SER A 39 -5.21 -15.09 -13.44
C SER A 39 -4.88 -14.37 -14.75
N GLN A 40 -5.56 -13.24 -15.03
CA GLN A 40 -5.28 -12.41 -16.19
C GLN A 40 -3.91 -11.72 -16.07
N ASP A 41 -3.58 -11.21 -14.89
CA ASP A 41 -2.33 -10.46 -14.65
C ASP A 41 -1.07 -11.33 -14.77
N ILE A 42 -1.17 -12.61 -14.36
CA ILE A 42 -0.02 -13.52 -14.37
C ILE A 42 -0.08 -14.59 -15.47
N GLY A 43 -1.13 -14.59 -16.30
CA GLY A 43 -1.25 -15.48 -17.46
C GLY A 43 -1.42 -16.98 -17.09
N VAL A 44 -2.24 -17.27 -16.07
CA VAL A 44 -2.54 -18.65 -15.62
C VAL A 44 -4.06 -18.90 -15.60
N SER A 45 -4.46 -20.12 -15.34
CA SER A 45 -5.88 -20.44 -15.12
C SER A 45 -6.40 -19.82 -13.80
N VAL A 46 -7.70 -19.61 -13.71
CA VAL A 46 -8.34 -19.13 -12.47
C VAL A 46 -8.13 -20.09 -11.30
N ALA A 47 -8.07 -21.40 -11.60
CA ALA A 47 -7.80 -22.43 -10.59
C ALA A 47 -6.39 -22.28 -10.01
N GLU A 48 -5.38 -22.14 -10.86
CA GLU A 48 -4.00 -21.88 -10.43
C GLU A 48 -3.85 -20.57 -9.67
N ALA A 49 -4.49 -19.49 -10.14
CA ALA A 49 -4.46 -18.20 -9.43
C ALA A 49 -5.07 -18.33 -8.01
N ARG A 50 -6.16 -19.10 -7.87
CA ARG A 50 -6.78 -19.39 -6.57
C ARG A 50 -5.82 -20.17 -5.67
N GLU A 51 -5.17 -21.19 -6.20
CA GLU A 51 -4.18 -21.97 -5.46
C GLU A 51 -3.01 -21.13 -4.98
N TYR A 52 -2.49 -20.20 -5.81
CA TYR A 52 -1.46 -19.24 -5.40
C TYR A 52 -1.93 -18.33 -4.27
N MET A 53 -3.17 -17.84 -4.32
CA MET A 53 -3.74 -17.02 -3.25
C MET A 53 -3.89 -17.81 -1.95
N GLU A 54 -4.37 -19.06 -1.99
CA GLU A 54 -4.50 -19.90 -0.80
C GLU A 54 -3.13 -20.17 -0.16
N ARG A 55 -2.12 -20.57 -0.92
CA ARG A 55 -0.76 -20.77 -0.43
C ARG A 55 -0.15 -19.50 0.17
N TYR A 56 -0.42 -18.36 -0.45
CA TYR A 56 -0.01 -17.07 0.08
C TYR A 56 -0.62 -16.83 1.46
N PHE A 57 -1.90 -17.08 1.62
CA PHE A 57 -2.60 -16.92 2.88
C PHE A 57 -2.26 -17.98 3.93
N GLU A 58 -1.90 -19.19 3.54
CA GLU A 58 -1.33 -20.20 4.45
C GLU A 58 0.00 -19.70 5.05
N THR A 59 0.85 -19.12 4.20
CA THR A 59 2.13 -18.55 4.64
C THR A 59 1.94 -17.29 5.50
N TYR A 60 0.96 -16.46 5.16
CA TYR A 60 0.67 -15.17 5.81
C TYR A 60 -0.71 -15.15 6.47
N SER A 61 -0.96 -16.11 7.35
CA SER A 61 -2.28 -16.31 8.01
C SER A 61 -2.73 -15.08 8.82
N THR A 62 -1.81 -14.39 9.50
CA THR A 62 -2.09 -13.14 10.22
C THR A 62 -2.57 -12.03 9.28
N LEU A 63 -2.03 -11.95 8.07
CA LEU A 63 -2.50 -11.00 7.07
C LEU A 63 -3.93 -11.33 6.62
N ARG A 64 -4.22 -12.62 6.38
CA ARG A 64 -5.59 -13.08 6.05
C ARG A 64 -6.59 -12.68 7.12
N GLN A 65 -6.23 -12.93 8.38
CA GLN A 65 -7.07 -12.56 9.53
C GLN A 65 -7.31 -11.05 9.58
N TYR A 66 -6.25 -10.25 9.49
CA TYR A 66 -6.34 -8.80 9.46
C TYR A 66 -7.27 -8.29 8.33
N MET A 67 -7.13 -8.83 7.12
CA MET A 67 -7.97 -8.44 5.98
C MET A 67 -9.45 -8.75 6.24
N THR A 68 -9.74 -9.91 6.84
CA THR A 68 -11.10 -10.28 7.23
C THR A 68 -11.65 -9.33 8.29
N ASP A 69 -10.89 -9.08 9.35
CA ASP A 69 -11.29 -8.27 10.49
C ASP A 69 -11.55 -6.81 10.07
N VAL A 70 -10.70 -6.25 9.22
CA VAL A 70 -10.88 -4.88 8.70
C VAL A 70 -12.20 -4.74 7.93
N VAL A 71 -12.56 -5.72 7.10
CA VAL A 71 -13.81 -5.67 6.34
C VAL A 71 -15.01 -5.80 7.28
N VAL A 72 -14.98 -6.76 8.20
CA VAL A 72 -16.05 -6.96 9.20
C VAL A 72 -16.25 -5.71 10.05
N GLN A 73 -15.16 -5.12 10.53
CA GLN A 73 -15.21 -3.89 11.32
C GLN A 73 -15.78 -2.72 10.50
N ALA A 74 -15.36 -2.59 9.22
CA ALA A 74 -15.86 -1.55 8.33
C ALA A 74 -17.37 -1.70 8.02
N GLU A 75 -17.88 -2.93 7.91
CA GLU A 75 -19.31 -3.21 7.74
C GLU A 75 -20.13 -2.78 8.98
N GLN A 76 -19.57 -3.00 10.19
CA GLN A 76 -20.21 -2.62 11.45
C GLN A 76 -20.19 -1.09 11.66
N ASP A 77 -19.01 -0.48 11.54
CA ASP A 77 -18.79 0.93 11.84
C ASP A 77 -19.27 1.86 10.71
N GLY A 78 -19.31 1.36 9.47
CA GLY A 78 -19.63 2.15 8.28
C GLY A 78 -18.47 3.02 7.77
N TYR A 79 -17.27 2.85 8.33
CA TYR A 79 -16.05 3.56 7.90
C TYR A 79 -14.80 2.74 8.20
N VAL A 80 -13.69 3.15 7.61
CA VAL A 80 -12.32 2.75 7.98
C VAL A 80 -11.50 3.98 8.34
N GLN A 81 -10.37 3.77 9.02
CA GLN A 81 -9.49 4.86 9.43
C GLN A 81 -8.01 4.52 9.25
N THR A 82 -7.19 5.56 9.09
CA THR A 82 -5.74 5.48 9.11
C THR A 82 -5.22 5.30 10.53
N MET A 83 -3.91 5.01 10.68
CA MET A 83 -3.23 5.02 11.97
C MET A 83 -3.29 6.40 12.66
N MET A 84 -3.54 7.48 11.91
CA MET A 84 -3.72 8.84 12.44
C MET A 84 -5.19 9.24 12.57
N HIS A 85 -6.08 8.25 12.62
CA HIS A 85 -7.53 8.41 12.85
C HIS A 85 -8.27 9.22 11.79
N ARG A 86 -7.71 9.38 10.59
CA ARG A 86 -8.45 9.94 9.46
C ARG A 86 -9.47 8.90 8.99
N ARG A 87 -10.74 9.26 8.97
CA ARG A 87 -11.85 8.37 8.62
C ARG A 87 -12.27 8.52 7.17
N ARG A 88 -12.67 7.39 6.57
CA ARG A 88 -13.37 7.31 5.30
C ARG A 88 -14.64 6.51 5.47
N ALA A 89 -15.79 7.15 5.27
CA ALA A 89 -17.09 6.48 5.24
C ALA A 89 -17.18 5.54 4.03
N LEU A 90 -17.84 4.38 4.22
CA LEU A 90 -17.98 3.32 3.24
C LEU A 90 -19.46 2.92 3.07
N PRO A 91 -20.30 3.83 2.56
CA PRO A 91 -21.71 3.50 2.30
C PRO A 91 -21.86 2.38 1.26
N GLU A 92 -20.85 2.16 0.43
CA GLU A 92 -20.78 1.12 -0.58
C GLU A 92 -20.96 -0.28 0.00
N LEU A 93 -20.48 -0.54 1.22
CA LEU A 93 -20.59 -1.83 1.90
C LEU A 93 -22.03 -2.25 2.17
N LYS A 94 -22.95 -1.29 2.28
CA LYS A 94 -24.38 -1.52 2.50
C LYS A 94 -25.22 -1.54 1.22
N SER A 95 -24.57 -1.42 0.04
CA SER A 95 -25.26 -1.40 -1.24
C SER A 95 -25.88 -2.76 -1.58
N SER A 96 -27.05 -2.76 -2.21
CA SER A 96 -27.65 -3.96 -2.82
C SER A 96 -26.89 -4.43 -4.07
N ASN A 97 -26.13 -3.54 -4.71
CA ASN A 97 -25.28 -3.86 -5.87
C ASN A 97 -24.01 -4.59 -5.43
N HIS A 98 -23.86 -5.83 -5.88
CA HIS A 98 -22.70 -6.68 -5.58
C HIS A 98 -21.35 -6.00 -5.94
N ASN A 99 -21.26 -5.44 -7.15
CA ASN A 99 -20.01 -4.83 -7.61
C ASN A 99 -19.59 -3.62 -6.73
N LEU A 100 -20.58 -2.85 -6.27
CA LEU A 100 -20.33 -1.71 -5.39
C LEU A 100 -19.91 -2.17 -3.98
N ARG A 101 -20.49 -3.26 -3.47
CA ARG A 101 -20.01 -3.86 -2.20
C ARG A 101 -18.58 -4.36 -2.29
N GLU A 102 -18.24 -5.09 -3.35
CA GLU A 102 -16.87 -5.56 -3.56
C GLU A 102 -15.87 -4.41 -3.74
N PHE A 103 -16.28 -3.33 -4.39
CA PHE A 103 -15.49 -2.11 -4.41
C PHE A 103 -15.28 -1.54 -2.99
N GLY A 104 -16.34 -1.45 -2.19
CA GLY A 104 -16.27 -1.02 -0.79
C GLY A 104 -15.29 -1.86 0.04
N LYS A 105 -15.29 -3.18 -0.11
CA LYS A 105 -14.35 -4.08 0.56
C LYS A 105 -12.89 -3.80 0.17
N ARG A 106 -12.62 -3.61 -1.13
CA ARG A 106 -11.27 -3.23 -1.59
C ARG A 106 -10.82 -1.89 -1.01
N VAL A 107 -11.72 -0.92 -0.95
CA VAL A 107 -11.42 0.38 -0.31
C VAL A 107 -11.15 0.20 1.19
N ALA A 108 -11.92 -0.65 1.87
CA ALA A 108 -11.71 -0.96 3.28
C ALA A 108 -10.32 -1.54 3.56
N LEU A 109 -9.82 -2.42 2.70
CA LEU A 109 -8.49 -3.02 2.81
C LEU A 109 -7.36 -2.01 2.53
N ASN A 110 -7.53 -1.17 1.52
CA ASN A 110 -6.47 -0.30 1.03
C ASN A 110 -6.32 0.98 1.84
N MET A 111 -7.44 1.58 2.27
CA MET A 111 -7.44 2.89 2.89
C MET A 111 -6.61 2.99 4.18
N PRO A 112 -6.64 2.03 5.12
CA PRO A 112 -5.82 2.12 6.31
C PRO A 112 -4.32 2.21 6.01
N VAL A 113 -3.84 1.48 5.00
CA VAL A 113 -2.42 1.46 4.60
C VAL A 113 -2.06 2.68 3.74
N GLN A 114 -2.75 2.85 2.62
CA GLN A 114 -2.47 3.97 1.70
C GLN A 114 -2.77 5.33 2.30
N GLY A 115 -3.86 5.42 3.07
CA GLY A 115 -4.21 6.64 3.78
C GLY A 115 -3.19 6.99 4.87
N THR A 116 -2.66 5.99 5.59
CA THR A 116 -1.58 6.23 6.58
C THR A 116 -0.30 6.69 5.89
N ALA A 117 0.08 6.11 4.75
CA ALA A 117 1.22 6.59 3.97
C ALA A 117 1.03 8.05 3.55
N ALA A 118 -0.17 8.42 3.09
CA ALA A 118 -0.49 9.81 2.76
C ALA A 118 -0.45 10.75 3.98
N ASP A 119 -0.85 10.27 5.17
CA ASP A 119 -0.77 11.03 6.41
C ASP A 119 0.68 11.27 6.83
N ILE A 120 1.53 10.23 6.76
CA ILE A 120 2.96 10.35 7.03
C ILE A 120 3.59 11.38 6.11
N MET A 121 3.29 11.31 4.81
CA MET A 121 3.83 12.25 3.84
C MET A 121 3.43 13.71 4.12
N LYS A 122 2.17 13.94 4.48
CA LYS A 122 1.70 15.28 4.85
C LYS A 122 2.40 15.82 6.10
N LEU A 123 2.62 14.96 7.10
CA LEU A 123 3.38 15.36 8.29
C LEU A 123 4.84 15.64 7.96
N ALA A 124 5.45 14.83 7.10
CA ALA A 124 6.81 15.08 6.63
C ALA A 124 6.92 16.43 5.92
N MET A 125 5.97 16.74 5.02
CA MET A 125 5.94 18.05 4.33
C MET A 125 5.90 19.21 5.32
N VAL A 126 5.02 19.16 6.32
CA VAL A 126 4.91 20.22 7.35
C VAL A 126 6.21 20.32 8.14
N ARG A 127 6.77 19.20 8.59
CA ARG A 127 8.03 19.18 9.36
C ARG A 127 9.20 19.73 8.57
N VAL A 128 9.36 19.34 7.32
CA VAL A 128 10.41 19.84 6.42
C VAL A 128 10.27 21.35 6.24
N HIS A 129 9.05 21.81 5.91
CA HIS A 129 8.77 23.24 5.73
C HIS A 129 9.13 24.06 6.99
N ASP A 130 8.66 23.61 8.16
CA ASP A 130 8.88 24.31 9.44
C ASP A 130 10.36 24.30 9.84
N ARG A 131 11.07 23.20 9.55
CA ARG A 131 12.49 23.07 9.84
C ARG A 131 13.34 23.98 8.96
N LEU A 132 13.09 24.03 7.65
CA LEU A 132 13.75 24.95 6.73
C LEU A 132 13.61 26.42 7.21
N ARG A 133 12.40 26.81 7.63
CA ARG A 133 12.16 28.16 8.15
C ARG A 133 12.85 28.42 9.50
N ARG A 134 12.80 27.47 10.42
CA ARG A 134 13.42 27.60 11.76
C ARG A 134 14.94 27.70 11.69
N GLU A 135 15.57 27.00 10.75
CA GLU A 135 16.99 27.01 10.51
C GLU A 135 17.45 28.21 9.63
N GLY A 136 16.51 29.07 9.18
CA GLY A 136 16.78 30.25 8.38
C GLY A 136 17.27 29.92 6.96
N LEU A 137 16.98 28.70 6.47
CA LEU A 137 17.37 28.29 5.13
C LEU A 137 16.44 28.87 4.06
N ARG A 138 17.04 29.22 2.92
CA ARG A 138 16.32 29.73 1.73
C ARG A 138 15.68 28.62 0.91
N GLY A 139 16.02 27.36 1.23
CA GLY A 139 15.41 26.19 0.66
C GLY A 139 13.89 26.20 0.80
N ARG A 140 13.17 25.74 -0.20
CA ARG A 140 11.71 25.67 -0.20
C ARG A 140 11.18 24.40 -0.82
N LEU A 141 10.16 23.85 -0.19
CA LEU A 141 9.43 22.71 -0.71
C LEU A 141 8.63 23.14 -1.95
N LEU A 142 8.89 22.50 -3.09
CA LEU A 142 8.19 22.80 -4.36
C LEU A 142 6.99 21.91 -4.58
N MET A 143 7.18 20.59 -4.45
CA MET A 143 6.12 19.63 -4.72
C MET A 143 6.36 18.29 -4.05
N GLN A 144 5.30 17.50 -4.00
CA GLN A 144 5.31 16.08 -3.68
C GLN A 144 5.05 15.28 -4.96
N VAL A 145 5.86 14.24 -5.18
CA VAL A 145 5.65 13.26 -6.28
C VAL A 145 5.58 11.88 -5.62
N HIS A 146 4.38 11.30 -5.52
CA HIS A 146 4.11 10.04 -4.81
C HIS A 146 4.63 10.07 -3.35
N ASP A 147 5.75 9.44 -3.09
CA ASP A 147 6.43 9.28 -1.79
C ASP A 147 7.74 10.08 -1.70
N GLU A 148 7.98 10.98 -2.65
CA GLU A 148 9.15 11.84 -2.71
C GLU A 148 8.77 13.31 -2.49
N LEU A 149 9.66 14.07 -1.84
CA LEU A 149 9.57 15.53 -1.70
C LEU A 149 10.66 16.18 -2.53
N ILE A 150 10.29 17.20 -3.29
CA ILE A 150 11.21 17.98 -4.10
C ILE A 150 11.39 19.35 -3.44
N VAL A 151 12.63 19.63 -3.07
CA VAL A 151 13.05 20.89 -2.45
C VAL A 151 14.05 21.60 -3.37
N GLU A 152 13.82 22.87 -3.63
CA GLU A 152 14.77 23.75 -4.29
C GLU A 152 15.57 24.50 -3.22
N CYS A 153 16.89 24.58 -3.38
CA CYS A 153 17.75 25.36 -2.49
C CYS A 153 18.95 25.94 -3.25
N PRO A 154 19.58 27.04 -2.74
CA PRO A 154 20.89 27.47 -3.20
C PRO A 154 21.94 26.38 -2.98
N GLU A 155 22.94 26.29 -3.87
CA GLU A 155 23.97 25.25 -3.82
C GLU A 155 24.74 25.24 -2.50
N GLU A 156 24.99 26.43 -1.94
CA GLU A 156 25.67 26.58 -0.66
C GLU A 156 24.89 26.03 0.55
N GLU A 157 23.60 25.85 0.42
CA GLU A 157 22.75 25.29 1.49
C GLU A 157 22.46 23.79 1.31
N ARG A 158 22.94 23.18 0.24
CA ARG A 158 22.62 21.80 -0.16
C ARG A 158 22.80 20.79 0.98
N GLU A 159 23.96 20.77 1.62
CA GLU A 159 24.26 19.83 2.70
C GLU A 159 23.34 20.00 3.92
N GLN A 160 22.95 21.25 4.19
CA GLN A 160 22.02 21.54 5.31
C GLN A 160 20.60 21.08 4.96
N VAL A 161 20.14 21.34 3.73
CA VAL A 161 18.84 20.89 3.25
C VAL A 161 18.76 19.36 3.17
N GLU A 162 19.81 18.69 2.74
CA GLU A 162 19.91 17.22 2.75
C GLU A 162 19.72 16.64 4.16
N ARG A 163 20.33 17.26 5.18
CA ARG A 163 20.12 16.87 6.58
C ARG A 163 18.68 17.08 7.04
N VAL A 164 18.06 18.18 6.64
CA VAL A 164 16.63 18.45 6.95
C VAL A 164 15.73 17.37 6.37
N LEU A 165 16.05 16.83 5.20
CA LEU A 165 15.26 15.80 4.51
C LEU A 165 15.47 14.37 5.06
N THR A 166 16.61 14.10 5.69
CA THR A 166 17.02 12.75 6.11
C THR A 166 16.90 12.48 7.60
N GLU A 167 16.82 13.51 8.44
CA GLU A 167 16.65 13.44 9.90
C GLU A 167 15.19 13.75 10.32
#